data_fd76bfc109218431a797c6c180f8ed73
#
_entry.id   fd76bfc109218431a797c6c180f8ed73
#
_cell.length_a   1.000
_cell.length_b   1.000
_cell.length_c   1.000
_cell.angle_alpha   90.00
_cell.angle_beta   90.00
_cell.angle_gamma   90.00
#
_symmetry.space_group_name_H-M   'P 1'
#
loop_
_entity.id
_entity.type
_entity.pdbx_description
1 polymer ?
#
loop_
_entity_poly.entity_id
_entity_poly.type
_entity_poly.pdbx_seq_one_letter_code
_entity_poly.pdbx_strand_id
1 'polypeptide(L)'
;MCGIVGILGRDPVAAALVDALKRLEYRGYDSAGIATLDGGQLGRRRAEGKLRNLEAKLAREPLAGNIGIGHTRWATHGRPTESNAHPHATDQVAVVHNGIIENFRELRDELEKKGATFNSDTDTEVIAHLVTEEMKKGASPAVAVTASLARLRGAFALAFLFTGEDNLLIGARKGSPLAIGYGDGEMFLGSDAIALAPFTDSISYLEDGDAAVLTRTSVEVRDAKGGKVERGVIKSSATAFLVDKGNYRHFMAKEIHEQPEVVGHTLAHYLDMAAERVRLPANLAFDFQALERVSIAACGTAYYAGLVGKYWFERFARLPVEIDVASEFRYREAPLKPGGLAIFVSQSGETADTLATLRYAKEHKQHTVAVANVLTSTIARESDAVMPTLAGPEIGVASTKAFTCQLAVLACLAVAAGRARGVLSQEDEKKLVHALIEVPRLMVEALALEPQIEHLARDLAKSRDVLYLGRGTSYPLALEGALKLKEISYIHAEGYAAGELKHGPIALIDENMPVIVIAPYDGVFEKTLSNMQEVAAREGKIILLSDPQGAREAHVDTLSRLTLPAMPATVTPLVYAIPVQLIAYHTAALMGKDVDQPRSLAKSVTVE
;
A
#
# COMPACT_ATOMS: atom_id res chain seq x y z
N MET A 1 8.10 3.77 1.52
CA MET A 1 7.86 4.23 2.92
C MET A 1 8.96 3.67 3.80
N CYS A 2 9.36 4.40 4.83
CA CYS A 2 10.38 3.95 5.79
C CYS A 2 9.77 3.16 6.96
N GLY A 3 10.60 2.44 7.72
CA GLY A 3 10.20 1.77 8.94
C GLY A 3 10.94 2.32 10.16
N ILE A 4 10.23 2.64 11.24
CA ILE A 4 10.79 3.06 12.53
C ILE A 4 10.52 1.99 13.59
N VAL A 5 11.54 1.72 14.40
CA VAL A 5 11.42 0.95 15.63
C VAL A 5 12.22 1.65 16.74
N GLY A 6 11.66 1.73 17.93
CA GLY A 6 12.35 2.16 19.15
C GLY A 6 12.09 1.17 20.27
N ILE A 7 13.10 0.83 21.05
CA ILE A 7 13.01 -0.13 22.15
C ILE A 7 13.67 0.43 23.41
N LEU A 8 12.92 0.49 24.49
CA LEU A 8 13.38 0.65 25.87
C LEU A 8 13.30 -0.74 26.52
N GLY A 9 14.37 -1.53 26.41
CA GLY A 9 14.39 -2.93 26.83
C GLY A 9 15.04 -3.14 28.20
N ARG A 10 14.88 -4.36 28.72
CA ARG A 10 15.62 -4.88 29.90
C ARG A 10 16.98 -5.48 29.49
N ASP A 11 17.00 -6.10 28.31
CA ASP A 11 18.13 -6.79 27.71
C ASP A 11 18.74 -5.99 26.53
N PRO A 12 19.91 -6.36 26.01
CA PRO A 12 20.50 -5.73 24.83
C PRO A 12 19.57 -5.74 23.64
N VAL A 13 19.30 -4.54 23.06
CA VAL A 13 18.21 -4.36 22.08
C VAL A 13 18.64 -4.49 20.61
N ALA A 14 19.93 -4.57 20.30
CA ALA A 14 20.39 -4.53 18.91
C ALA A 14 19.78 -5.65 18.03
N ALA A 15 19.74 -6.89 18.54
CA ALA A 15 19.13 -8.02 17.82
C ALA A 15 17.60 -7.86 17.68
N ALA A 16 16.92 -7.40 18.73
CA ALA A 16 15.49 -7.16 18.74
C ALA A 16 15.08 -6.04 17.75
N LEU A 17 15.88 -4.96 17.67
CA LEU A 17 15.70 -3.90 16.67
C LEU A 17 15.79 -4.44 15.24
N VAL A 18 16.79 -5.27 14.96
CA VAL A 18 16.96 -5.88 13.64
C VAL A 18 15.78 -6.80 13.30
N ASP A 19 15.34 -7.64 14.26
CA ASP A 19 14.19 -8.53 14.05
C ASP A 19 12.89 -7.74 13.77
N ALA A 20 12.64 -6.67 14.51
CA ALA A 20 11.51 -5.79 14.26
C ALA A 20 11.61 -5.07 12.90
N LEU A 21 12.81 -4.63 12.51
CA LEU A 21 13.04 -3.99 11.21
C LEU A 21 12.85 -4.96 10.04
N LYS A 22 13.13 -6.27 10.19
CA LYS A 22 12.80 -7.29 9.17
C LYS A 22 11.32 -7.29 8.79
N ARG A 23 10.46 -7.04 9.77
CA ARG A 23 9.00 -6.96 9.57
C ARG A 23 8.56 -5.68 8.87
N LEU A 24 9.42 -4.67 8.80
CA LEU A 24 9.20 -3.41 8.11
C LEU A 24 10.00 -3.26 6.82
N GLU A 25 10.88 -4.23 6.49
CA GLU A 25 11.77 -4.11 5.32
C GLU A 25 10.99 -3.96 3.99
N TYR A 26 9.80 -4.55 3.89
CA TYR A 26 8.92 -4.36 2.74
C TYR A 26 8.50 -2.89 2.49
N ARG A 27 8.65 -2.03 3.50
CA ARG A 27 8.34 -0.60 3.42
C ARG A 27 9.51 0.23 2.87
N GLY A 28 10.76 -0.21 3.10
CA GLY A 28 11.95 0.49 2.62
C GLY A 28 13.18 -0.39 2.76
N TYR A 29 14.01 -0.46 1.74
CA TYR A 29 15.15 -1.38 1.65
C TYR A 29 16.35 -0.76 0.91
N ASP A 30 16.38 0.57 0.78
CA ASP A 30 17.48 1.31 0.13
C ASP A 30 18.68 1.47 1.08
N SER A 31 18.43 1.55 2.37
CA SER A 31 19.43 1.52 3.43
C SER A 31 18.77 1.21 4.77
N ALA A 32 19.57 0.77 5.74
CA ALA A 32 19.09 0.50 7.10
C ALA A 32 20.15 0.89 8.14
N GLY A 33 19.71 1.11 9.37
CA GLY A 33 20.62 1.34 10.48
C GLY A 33 19.93 1.33 11.83
N ILE A 34 20.75 1.14 12.85
CA ILE A 34 20.35 1.22 14.26
C ILE A 34 21.31 2.11 15.05
N ALA A 35 20.80 2.68 16.13
CA ALA A 35 21.58 3.31 17.16
C ALA A 35 21.15 2.76 18.52
N THR A 36 22.11 2.54 19.41
CA THR A 36 21.88 2.10 20.79
C THR A 36 22.64 3.01 21.75
N LEU A 37 22.20 3.02 23.00
CA LEU A 37 22.89 3.72 24.09
C LEU A 37 23.41 2.68 25.07
N ASP A 38 24.71 2.72 25.32
CA ASP A 38 25.43 1.85 26.28
C ASP A 38 26.26 2.70 27.20
N GLY A 39 26.01 2.59 28.54
CA GLY A 39 26.69 3.41 29.54
C GLY A 39 26.62 4.92 29.25
N GLY A 40 25.50 5.38 28.73
CA GLY A 40 25.28 6.78 28.37
C GLY A 40 25.95 7.22 27.07
N GLN A 41 26.64 6.34 26.35
CA GLN A 41 27.30 6.62 25.08
C GLN A 41 26.50 6.08 23.90
N LEU A 42 26.40 6.88 22.83
CA LEU A 42 25.64 6.56 21.64
C LEU A 42 26.50 5.80 20.62
N GLY A 43 26.13 4.53 20.36
CA GLY A 43 26.69 3.72 19.29
C GLY A 43 25.77 3.65 18.08
N ARG A 44 26.32 3.63 16.86
CA ARG A 44 25.52 3.61 15.62
C ARG A 44 26.15 2.71 14.57
N ARG A 45 25.29 1.92 13.86
CA ARG A 45 25.69 1.17 12.65
C ARG A 45 24.66 1.40 11.55
N ARG A 46 25.15 1.66 10.37
CA ARG A 46 24.34 1.93 9.16
C ARG A 46 24.90 1.15 7.98
N ALA A 47 24.04 0.78 7.04
CA ALA A 47 24.45 0.09 5.81
C ALA A 47 23.56 0.52 4.65
N GLU A 48 24.15 0.60 3.46
CA GLU A 48 23.44 0.76 2.21
C GLU A 48 22.78 -0.57 1.80
N GLY A 49 21.64 -0.50 1.11
CA GLY A 49 20.89 -1.64 0.61
C GLY A 49 20.07 -2.35 1.67
N LYS A 50 19.76 -3.62 1.43
CA LYS A 50 18.87 -4.44 2.26
C LYS A 50 19.40 -4.64 3.68
N LEU A 51 18.48 -4.92 4.59
CA LEU A 51 18.76 -5.10 6.03
C LEU A 51 19.84 -6.15 6.31
N ARG A 52 19.96 -7.19 5.48
CA ARG A 52 21.04 -8.19 5.55
C ARG A 52 22.46 -7.57 5.54
N ASN A 53 22.64 -6.40 4.91
CA ASN A 53 23.93 -5.72 4.90
C ASN A 53 24.23 -5.09 6.26
N LEU A 54 23.20 -4.57 6.95
CA LEU A 54 23.30 -4.11 8.32
C LEU A 54 23.59 -5.28 9.28
N GLU A 55 22.93 -6.44 9.11
CA GLU A 55 23.20 -7.65 9.90
C GLU A 55 24.66 -8.10 9.76
N ALA A 56 25.16 -8.15 8.53
CA ALA A 56 26.56 -8.51 8.28
C ALA A 56 27.56 -7.52 8.90
N LYS A 57 27.19 -6.23 8.99
CA LYS A 57 27.99 -5.20 9.68
C LYS A 57 27.95 -5.37 11.20
N LEU A 58 26.76 -5.60 11.78
CA LEU A 58 26.58 -5.83 13.22
C LEU A 58 27.27 -7.11 13.71
N ALA A 59 27.37 -8.15 12.88
CA ALA A 59 28.13 -9.37 13.20
C ALA A 59 29.63 -9.10 13.38
N ARG A 60 30.18 -8.10 12.68
CA ARG A 60 31.60 -7.70 12.77
C ARG A 60 31.84 -6.61 13.82
N GLU A 61 30.88 -5.74 13.97
CA GLU A 61 30.95 -4.55 14.82
C GLU A 61 29.68 -4.47 15.68
N PRO A 62 29.54 -5.32 16.71
CA PRO A 62 28.32 -5.38 17.51
C PRO A 62 28.06 -4.08 18.26
N LEU A 63 26.79 -3.86 18.61
CA LEU A 63 26.32 -2.77 19.46
C LEU A 63 25.76 -3.37 20.76
N ALA A 64 26.15 -2.79 21.86
CA ALA A 64 25.61 -3.06 23.21
C ALA A 64 24.53 -2.02 23.55
N GLY A 65 23.91 -2.18 24.74
CA GLY A 65 22.93 -1.24 25.29
C GLY A 65 21.50 -1.75 25.24
N ASN A 66 20.70 -1.29 26.21
CA ASN A 66 19.32 -1.75 26.46
C ASN A 66 18.26 -0.75 25.97
N ILE A 67 18.67 0.30 25.28
CA ILE A 67 17.80 1.25 24.62
C ILE A 67 18.33 1.51 23.22
N GLY A 68 17.44 1.61 22.24
CA GLY A 68 17.85 1.86 20.88
C GLY A 68 16.72 2.26 19.94
N ILE A 69 17.11 2.81 18.79
CA ILE A 69 16.22 3.12 17.67
C ILE A 69 16.76 2.50 16.39
N GLY A 70 15.88 2.14 15.50
CA GLY A 70 16.22 1.55 14.22
C GLY A 70 15.34 2.05 13.08
N HIS A 71 15.88 1.93 11.87
CA HIS A 71 15.23 2.45 10.68
C HIS A 71 15.53 1.61 9.44
N THR A 72 14.51 1.40 8.60
CA THR A 72 14.66 0.98 7.21
C THR A 72 14.22 2.13 6.30
N ARG A 73 15.06 2.50 5.33
CA ARG A 73 14.88 3.71 4.53
C ARG A 73 14.42 3.39 3.12
N TRP A 74 13.45 4.16 2.65
CA TRP A 74 13.16 4.41 1.26
C TRP A 74 13.56 5.87 0.96
N ALA A 75 14.53 6.06 0.06
CA ALA A 75 15.19 7.35 -0.13
C ALA A 75 14.26 8.36 -0.83
N THR A 76 13.99 9.47 -0.16
CA THR A 76 13.31 10.65 -0.71
C THR A 76 14.30 11.78 -1.00
N HIS A 77 15.18 12.10 -0.03
CA HIS A 77 16.22 13.11 -0.13
C HIS A 77 17.61 12.50 0.09
N GLY A 78 18.53 12.76 -0.83
CA GLY A 78 19.87 12.17 -0.83
C GLY A 78 19.90 10.73 -1.33
N ARG A 79 20.98 10.35 -2.01
CA ARG A 79 21.18 8.99 -2.55
C ARG A 79 21.17 7.93 -1.44
N PRO A 80 20.86 6.66 -1.75
CA PRO A 80 20.91 5.58 -0.78
C PRO A 80 22.37 5.16 -0.48
N THR A 81 23.06 6.01 0.26
CA THR A 81 24.44 5.76 0.75
C THR A 81 24.45 5.52 2.25
N GLU A 82 25.52 4.98 2.80
CA GLU A 82 25.67 4.81 4.25
C GLU A 82 25.60 6.15 5.00
N SER A 83 26.16 7.25 4.45
CA SER A 83 26.09 8.58 5.06
C SER A 83 24.67 9.11 5.19
N ASN A 84 23.81 8.79 4.21
CA ASN A 84 22.41 9.20 4.16
C ASN A 84 21.46 8.19 4.84
N ALA A 85 21.97 7.05 5.33
CA ALA A 85 21.16 6.10 6.11
C ALA A 85 20.90 6.63 7.52
N HIS A 86 19.68 6.38 8.03
CA HIS A 86 19.34 6.68 9.42
C HIS A 86 19.91 5.61 10.37
N PRO A 87 20.06 5.92 11.68
CA PRO A 87 19.81 7.18 12.37
C PRO A 87 20.84 8.27 12.04
N HIS A 88 20.38 9.54 11.98
CA HIS A 88 21.26 10.69 12.01
C HIS A 88 21.54 11.09 13.44
N ALA A 89 22.74 11.60 13.73
CA ALA A 89 23.12 11.90 15.10
C ALA A 89 24.12 13.04 15.19
N THR A 90 24.02 13.78 16.29
CA THR A 90 25.07 14.64 16.85
C THR A 90 25.74 13.89 18.03
N ASP A 91 26.55 14.58 18.81
CA ASP A 91 27.11 14.08 20.07
C ASP A 91 26.07 13.94 21.19
N GLN A 92 24.92 14.63 21.09
CA GLN A 92 23.89 14.66 22.15
C GLN A 92 22.62 13.87 21.81
N VAL A 93 22.28 13.70 20.53
CA VAL A 93 21.01 13.08 20.12
C VAL A 93 21.16 12.27 18.85
N ALA A 94 20.44 11.14 18.78
CA ALA A 94 20.20 10.41 17.55
C ALA A 94 18.71 10.42 17.20
N VAL A 95 18.40 10.51 15.91
CA VAL A 95 17.01 10.58 15.40
C VAL A 95 16.83 9.68 14.18
N VAL A 96 15.67 9.05 14.11
CA VAL A 96 15.12 8.40 12.91
C VAL A 96 13.85 9.10 12.49
N HIS A 97 13.59 9.16 11.18
CA HIS A 97 12.52 9.93 10.58
C HIS A 97 11.86 9.19 9.43
N ASN A 98 10.54 9.10 9.47
CA ASN A 98 9.69 8.79 8.32
C ASN A 98 8.95 10.06 7.92
N GLY A 99 9.05 10.49 6.70
CA GLY A 99 8.36 11.69 6.21
C GLY A 99 9.26 12.60 5.38
N ILE A 100 8.84 13.86 5.27
CA ILE A 100 9.59 14.92 4.58
C ILE A 100 9.50 16.21 5.42
N ILE A 101 10.65 16.83 5.67
CA ILE A 101 10.74 18.16 6.27
C ILE A 101 10.87 19.18 5.15
N GLU A 102 9.77 19.82 4.80
CA GLU A 102 9.66 20.71 3.65
C GLU A 102 10.59 21.94 3.75
N ASN A 103 10.76 22.47 4.96
CA ASN A 103 11.61 23.65 5.21
C ASN A 103 13.05 23.30 5.62
N PHE A 104 13.53 22.09 5.31
CA PHE A 104 14.85 21.64 5.77
C PHE A 104 16.00 22.53 5.27
N ARG A 105 15.90 23.09 4.05
CA ARG A 105 16.95 23.96 3.48
C ARG A 105 17.10 25.25 4.27
N GLU A 106 15.98 25.90 4.60
CA GLU A 106 15.97 27.12 5.43
C GLU A 106 16.60 26.87 6.82
N LEU A 107 16.23 25.72 7.43
CA LEU A 107 16.74 25.30 8.73
C LEU A 107 18.23 24.94 8.67
N ARG A 108 18.67 24.27 7.61
CA ARG A 108 20.07 23.92 7.37
C ARG A 108 20.93 25.18 7.25
N ASP A 109 20.54 26.13 6.39
CA ASP A 109 21.25 27.39 6.19
C ASP A 109 21.39 28.18 7.50
N GLU A 110 20.36 28.18 8.34
CA GLU A 110 20.41 28.84 9.66
C GLU A 110 21.40 28.15 10.59
N LEU A 111 21.36 26.81 10.65
CA LEU A 111 22.21 25.99 11.53
C LEU A 111 23.68 26.04 11.09
N GLU A 112 23.98 26.04 9.79
CA GLU A 112 25.34 26.22 9.26
C GLU A 112 25.93 27.58 9.61
N LYS A 113 25.13 28.65 9.57
CA LYS A 113 25.54 29.98 10.05
C LYS A 113 25.86 30.03 11.55
N LYS A 114 25.29 29.08 12.33
CA LYS A 114 25.59 28.91 13.76
C LYS A 114 26.74 27.93 14.02
N GLY A 115 27.38 27.41 12.97
CA GLY A 115 28.54 26.54 13.05
C GLY A 115 28.20 25.03 13.06
N ALA A 116 26.97 24.62 12.73
CA ALA A 116 26.63 23.21 12.53
C ALA A 116 27.31 22.67 11.27
N THR A 117 27.82 21.43 11.37
CA THR A 117 28.41 20.72 10.23
C THR A 117 27.53 19.52 9.89
N PHE A 118 27.07 19.46 8.64
CA PHE A 118 26.21 18.37 8.15
C PHE A 118 27.05 17.32 7.43
N ASN A 119 26.70 16.05 7.66
CA ASN A 119 27.38 14.89 7.11
C ASN A 119 26.52 14.10 6.12
N SER A 120 25.30 14.54 5.86
CA SER A 120 24.36 13.92 4.92
C SER A 120 23.64 14.96 4.07
N ASP A 121 23.02 14.44 2.98
CA ASP A 121 22.17 15.22 2.09
C ASP A 121 20.69 15.14 2.49
N THR A 122 20.36 14.50 3.62
CA THR A 122 18.98 14.26 4.02
C THR A 122 18.34 15.48 4.68
N ASP A 123 17.02 15.54 4.60
CA ASP A 123 16.20 16.50 5.32
C ASP A 123 16.13 16.21 6.83
N THR A 124 16.53 14.99 7.25
CA THR A 124 16.43 14.52 8.64
C THR A 124 17.51 15.09 9.54
N GLU A 125 18.73 15.30 9.04
CA GLU A 125 19.86 15.69 9.91
C GLU A 125 19.64 17.06 10.57
N VAL A 126 18.86 17.97 9.95
CA VAL A 126 18.49 19.25 10.55
C VAL A 126 17.75 19.07 11.89
N ILE A 127 17.00 17.99 12.05
CA ILE A 127 16.25 17.71 13.29
C ILE A 127 17.21 17.44 14.45
N ALA A 128 18.25 16.62 14.23
CA ALA A 128 19.27 16.34 15.24
C ALA A 128 19.98 17.62 15.69
N HIS A 129 20.33 18.47 14.73
CA HIS A 129 20.97 19.75 15.02
C HIS A 129 20.06 20.75 15.74
N LEU A 130 18.76 20.85 15.38
CA LEU A 130 17.80 21.70 16.07
C LEU A 130 17.64 21.30 17.54
N VAL A 131 17.45 20.01 17.81
CA VAL A 131 17.32 19.50 19.18
C VAL A 131 18.60 19.75 19.97
N THR A 132 19.76 19.52 19.37
CA THR A 132 21.06 19.81 19.99
C THR A 132 21.23 21.29 20.34
N GLU A 133 20.80 22.19 19.47
CA GLU A 133 20.84 23.65 19.74
C GLU A 133 19.99 24.04 20.95
N GLU A 134 18.79 23.47 21.07
CA GLU A 134 17.92 23.74 22.22
C GLU A 134 18.51 23.13 23.52
N MET A 135 19.08 21.93 23.46
CA MET A 135 19.76 21.31 24.61
C MET A 135 21.00 22.11 25.06
N LYS A 136 21.79 22.67 24.13
CA LYS A 136 22.91 23.57 24.45
C LYS A 136 22.49 24.85 25.19
N LYS A 137 21.24 25.27 25.00
CA LYS A 137 20.64 26.39 25.76
C LYS A 137 20.18 26.01 27.17
N GLY A 138 20.33 24.72 27.55
CA GLY A 138 19.94 24.19 28.86
C GLY A 138 18.53 23.60 28.89
N ALA A 139 17.88 23.41 27.74
CA ALA A 139 16.59 22.73 27.70
C ALA A 139 16.74 21.23 27.98
N SER A 140 15.80 20.64 28.73
CA SER A 140 15.72 19.18 28.86
C SER A 140 15.36 18.53 27.51
N PRO A 141 15.68 17.25 27.28
CA PRO A 141 15.38 16.56 26.03
C PRO A 141 13.95 16.73 25.54
N ALA A 142 12.95 16.56 26.41
CA ALA A 142 11.54 16.71 26.06
C ALA A 142 11.18 18.16 25.64
N VAL A 143 11.73 19.15 26.32
CA VAL A 143 11.54 20.57 25.98
C VAL A 143 12.24 20.90 24.65
N ALA A 144 13.45 20.42 24.44
CA ALA A 144 14.22 20.61 23.21
C ALA A 144 13.50 20.01 21.99
N VAL A 145 12.96 18.79 22.12
CA VAL A 145 12.16 18.18 21.06
C VAL A 145 10.92 19.01 20.78
N THR A 146 10.13 19.38 21.79
CA THR A 146 8.90 20.19 21.59
C THR A 146 9.19 21.50 20.89
N ALA A 147 10.24 22.24 21.29
CA ALA A 147 10.65 23.47 20.66
C ALA A 147 11.08 23.26 19.19
N SER A 148 11.78 22.16 18.92
CA SER A 148 12.20 21.82 17.55
C SER A 148 11.02 21.44 16.66
N LEU A 149 10.05 20.63 17.16
CA LEU A 149 8.85 20.25 16.41
C LEU A 149 8.03 21.45 15.94
N ALA A 150 7.93 22.49 16.74
CA ALA A 150 7.21 23.71 16.40
C ALA A 150 7.81 24.45 15.18
N ARG A 151 9.06 24.16 14.83
CA ARG A 151 9.78 24.76 13.70
C ARG A 151 9.71 23.95 12.42
N LEU A 152 9.31 22.66 12.51
CA LEU A 152 9.26 21.74 11.37
C LEU A 152 7.96 21.94 10.57
N ARG A 153 8.10 22.04 9.25
CA ARG A 153 6.98 21.99 8.29
C ARG A 153 7.03 20.67 7.52
N GLY A 154 5.86 20.10 7.23
CA GLY A 154 5.71 18.83 6.51
C GLY A 154 5.17 17.69 7.38
N ALA A 155 5.23 16.46 6.87
CA ALA A 155 4.77 15.26 7.54
C ALA A 155 5.96 14.49 8.11
N PHE A 156 5.83 13.98 9.35
CA PHE A 156 6.89 13.22 10.01
C PHE A 156 6.37 12.23 11.06
N ALA A 157 7.08 11.11 11.22
CA ALA A 157 7.14 10.32 12.43
C ALA A 157 8.62 10.25 12.86
N LEU A 158 8.88 10.49 14.14
CA LEU A 158 10.22 10.65 14.69
C LEU A 158 10.41 9.76 15.92
N ALA A 159 11.62 9.22 16.09
CA ALA A 159 12.04 8.63 17.36
C ALA A 159 13.46 9.12 17.70
N PHE A 160 13.67 9.48 18.98
CA PHE A 160 14.89 10.11 19.48
C PHE A 160 15.51 9.33 20.61
N LEU A 161 16.85 9.23 20.60
CA LEU A 161 17.71 8.84 21.72
C LEU A 161 18.61 10.00 22.14
N PHE A 162 18.94 10.06 23.42
CA PHE A 162 19.75 11.14 24.00
C PHE A 162 20.95 10.58 24.76
N THR A 163 22.12 11.11 24.48
CA THR A 163 23.36 10.76 25.20
C THR A 163 23.19 11.05 26.69
N GLY A 164 23.52 10.06 27.54
CA GLY A 164 23.38 10.20 28.98
C GLY A 164 22.00 9.85 29.56
N GLU A 165 21.00 9.53 28.73
CA GLU A 165 19.62 9.26 29.15
C GLU A 165 19.20 7.81 28.92
N ASP A 166 19.68 6.91 29.77
CA ASP A 166 19.49 5.44 29.64
C ASP A 166 18.05 4.94 29.86
N ASN A 167 17.12 5.84 30.20
CA ASN A 167 15.71 5.52 30.42
C ASN A 167 14.75 6.52 29.76
N LEU A 168 15.13 7.01 28.58
CA LEU A 168 14.34 8.00 27.87
C LEU A 168 14.31 7.70 26.37
N LEU A 169 13.10 7.55 25.82
CA LEU A 169 12.81 7.48 24.39
C LEU A 169 11.70 8.49 24.09
N ILE A 170 11.88 9.31 23.07
CA ILE A 170 10.84 10.27 22.67
C ILE A 170 10.37 9.94 21.26
N GLY A 171 9.04 9.90 21.07
CA GLY A 171 8.40 9.75 19.76
C GLY A 171 7.57 10.98 19.44
N ALA A 172 7.48 11.35 18.17
CA ALA A 172 6.58 12.43 17.72
C ALA A 172 5.96 12.08 16.37
N ARG A 173 4.74 12.56 16.16
CA ARG A 173 3.98 12.27 14.94
C ARG A 173 3.29 13.52 14.39
N LYS A 174 3.36 13.66 13.04
CA LYS A 174 2.49 14.53 12.25
C LYS A 174 2.40 13.96 10.83
N GLY A 175 1.22 13.49 10.41
CA GLY A 175 1.03 12.85 9.11
C GLY A 175 1.42 11.37 9.08
N SER A 176 2.71 11.04 9.25
CA SER A 176 3.20 9.65 9.21
C SER A 176 2.83 8.86 10.47
N PRO A 177 2.46 7.57 10.38
CA PRO A 177 2.00 6.79 11.53
C PRO A 177 3.11 6.48 12.53
N LEU A 178 2.74 6.48 13.84
CA LEU A 178 3.59 6.03 14.93
C LEU A 178 2.71 5.46 16.06
N ALA A 179 3.12 4.31 16.62
CA ALA A 179 2.44 3.64 17.71
C ALA A 179 3.39 3.37 18.88
N ILE A 180 2.82 3.34 20.07
CA ILE A 180 3.49 2.96 21.32
C ILE A 180 3.09 1.52 21.66
N GLY A 181 4.04 0.68 22.01
CA GLY A 181 3.83 -0.65 22.55
C GLY A 181 4.14 -0.69 24.05
N TYR A 182 3.29 -1.33 24.82
CA TYR A 182 3.38 -1.43 26.27
C TYR A 182 3.82 -2.83 26.67
N GLY A 183 4.98 -2.95 27.31
CA GLY A 183 5.52 -4.17 27.88
C GLY A 183 5.64 -4.10 29.41
N ASP A 184 6.03 -5.20 30.04
CA ASP A 184 6.30 -5.23 31.48
C ASP A 184 7.72 -4.72 31.77
N GLY A 185 7.84 -3.46 32.19
CA GLY A 185 9.12 -2.77 32.42
C GLY A 185 9.94 -2.55 31.14
N GLU A 186 9.24 -2.51 30.00
CA GLU A 186 9.78 -2.24 28.68
C GLU A 186 8.76 -1.40 27.90
N MET A 187 9.23 -0.55 27.00
CA MET A 187 8.37 0.25 26.12
C MET A 187 8.91 0.25 24.70
N PHE A 188 8.00 0.35 23.76
CA PHE A 188 8.32 0.23 22.35
C PHE A 188 7.71 1.38 21.54
N LEU A 189 8.38 1.77 20.47
CA LEU A 189 7.84 2.62 19.40
C LEU A 189 7.91 1.89 18.07
N GLY A 190 6.91 2.03 17.23
CA GLY A 190 6.90 1.45 15.89
C GLY A 190 6.05 2.24 14.92
N SER A 191 6.52 2.39 13.71
CA SER A 191 5.71 3.00 12.63
C SER A 191 4.57 2.10 12.16
N ASP A 192 4.53 0.85 12.63
CA ASP A 192 3.47 -0.12 12.38
C ASP A 192 3.36 -1.11 13.54
N ALA A 193 2.14 -1.53 13.87
CA ALA A 193 1.87 -2.53 14.89
C ALA A 193 2.56 -3.89 14.61
N ILE A 194 2.79 -4.25 13.35
CA ILE A 194 3.47 -5.50 12.97
C ILE A 194 4.91 -5.57 13.46
N ALA A 195 5.59 -4.42 13.59
CA ALA A 195 6.93 -4.36 14.15
C ALA A 195 6.93 -4.57 15.66
N LEU A 196 5.84 -4.23 16.34
CA LEU A 196 5.67 -4.34 17.78
C LEU A 196 5.15 -5.72 18.22
N ALA A 197 4.50 -6.45 17.29
CA ALA A 197 3.86 -7.72 17.55
C ALA A 197 4.74 -8.81 18.24
N PRO A 198 6.08 -8.88 18.03
CA PRO A 198 6.93 -9.81 18.78
C PRO A 198 7.07 -9.49 20.26
N PHE A 199 6.83 -8.24 20.66
CA PHE A 199 7.11 -7.72 21.98
C PHE A 199 5.85 -7.53 22.83
N THR A 200 4.73 -7.12 22.19
CA THR A 200 3.49 -6.82 22.89
C THR A 200 2.29 -6.82 21.93
N ASP A 201 1.13 -7.18 22.48
CA ASP A 201 -0.18 -7.00 21.83
C ASP A 201 -0.90 -5.71 22.28
N SER A 202 -0.37 -5.03 23.30
CA SER A 202 -0.99 -3.85 23.89
C SER A 202 -0.36 -2.60 23.30
N ILE A 203 -1.11 -1.89 22.45
CA ILE A 203 -0.60 -0.73 21.72
C ILE A 203 -1.53 0.48 21.82
N SER A 204 -0.97 1.68 21.67
CA SER A 204 -1.75 2.89 21.40
C SER A 204 -1.18 3.62 20.19
N TYR A 205 -2.07 4.17 19.36
CA TYR A 205 -1.65 5.01 18.22
C TYR A 205 -1.59 6.46 18.63
N LEU A 206 -0.50 7.13 18.24
CA LEU A 206 -0.41 8.59 18.36
C LEU A 206 -1.32 9.24 17.31
N GLU A 207 -1.83 10.42 17.63
CA GLU A 207 -2.58 11.27 16.72
C GLU A 207 -1.70 12.39 16.15
N ASP A 208 -2.19 13.10 15.14
CA ASP A 208 -1.43 14.16 14.49
C ASP A 208 -1.09 15.31 15.45
N GLY A 209 0.19 15.59 15.58
CA GLY A 209 0.74 16.59 16.49
C GLY A 209 1.13 16.07 17.85
N ASP A 210 0.93 14.77 18.12
CA ASP A 210 1.35 14.16 19.38
C ASP A 210 2.88 14.04 19.49
N ALA A 211 3.37 14.30 20.72
CA ALA A 211 4.71 13.96 21.19
C ALA A 211 4.61 13.08 22.45
N ALA A 212 5.28 11.94 22.43
CA ALA A 212 5.27 10.97 23.53
C ALA A 212 6.64 10.86 24.16
N VAL A 213 6.70 10.99 25.48
CA VAL A 213 7.89 10.75 26.31
C VAL A 213 7.72 9.40 27.00
N LEU A 214 8.61 8.46 26.71
CA LEU A 214 8.55 7.10 27.21
C LEU A 214 9.73 6.86 28.17
N THR A 215 9.42 6.23 29.30
CA THR A 215 10.37 5.56 30.17
C THR A 215 10.01 4.08 30.23
N ARG A 216 10.82 3.23 30.86
CA ARG A 216 10.48 1.79 30.99
C ARG A 216 9.17 1.52 31.72
N THR A 217 8.66 2.48 32.48
CA THR A 217 7.49 2.29 33.35
C THR A 217 6.37 3.31 33.13
N SER A 218 6.59 4.31 32.28
CA SER A 218 5.60 5.37 32.06
C SER A 218 5.62 5.91 30.65
N VAL A 219 4.46 6.39 30.22
CA VAL A 219 4.26 7.12 28.96
C VAL A 219 3.52 8.42 29.27
N GLU A 220 4.05 9.53 28.77
CA GLU A 220 3.33 10.80 28.78
C GLU A 220 3.17 11.28 27.34
N VAL A 221 1.93 11.48 26.89
CA VAL A 221 1.63 12.01 25.57
C VAL A 221 1.13 13.45 25.70
N ARG A 222 1.63 14.31 24.85
CA ARG A 222 1.19 15.71 24.70
C ARG A 222 0.70 15.94 23.28
N ASP A 223 -0.42 16.63 23.16
CA ASP A 223 -0.99 17.04 21.87
C ASP A 223 -0.24 18.23 21.23
N ALA A 224 -0.65 18.62 20.02
CA ALA A 224 -0.09 19.75 19.28
C ALA A 224 -0.16 21.10 20.03
N LYS A 225 -1.01 21.22 21.05
CA LYS A 225 -1.15 22.41 21.91
C LYS A 225 -0.30 22.31 23.18
N GLY A 226 0.44 21.21 23.36
CA GLY A 226 1.24 20.93 24.55
C GLY A 226 0.44 20.41 25.76
N GLY A 227 -0.85 20.18 25.60
CA GLY A 227 -1.72 19.60 26.63
C GLY A 227 -1.42 18.12 26.81
N LYS A 228 -1.42 17.64 28.07
CA LYS A 228 -1.30 16.21 28.36
C LYS A 228 -2.60 15.49 27.94
N VAL A 229 -2.47 14.43 27.16
CA VAL A 229 -3.59 13.63 26.63
C VAL A 229 -3.37 12.14 26.90
N GLU A 230 -4.46 11.41 27.01
CA GLU A 230 -4.46 9.95 27.08
C GLU A 230 -4.85 9.38 25.72
N ARG A 231 -4.10 8.37 25.25
CA ARG A 231 -4.42 7.61 24.05
C ARG A 231 -4.87 6.22 24.45
N GLY A 232 -6.01 5.79 23.91
CA GLY A 232 -6.60 4.50 24.25
C GLY A 232 -5.66 3.35 23.91
N VAL A 233 -5.41 2.47 24.89
CA VAL A 233 -4.66 1.23 24.65
C VAL A 233 -5.61 0.19 24.08
N ILE A 234 -5.25 -0.39 22.96
CA ILE A 234 -6.00 -1.44 22.29
C ILE A 234 -5.18 -2.71 22.20
N LYS A 235 -5.84 -3.86 22.11
CA LYS A 235 -5.18 -5.11 21.75
C LYS A 235 -5.02 -5.20 20.24
N SER A 236 -3.76 -5.28 19.80
CA SER A 236 -3.42 -5.46 18.39
C SER A 236 -3.78 -6.86 17.94
N SER A 237 -4.45 -6.99 16.79
CA SER A 237 -4.63 -8.26 16.09
C SER A 237 -3.43 -8.64 15.22
N ALA A 238 -2.40 -7.79 15.14
CA ALA A 238 -1.16 -8.13 14.47
C ALA A 238 -0.52 -9.31 15.20
N THR A 239 -0.38 -10.45 14.51
CA THR A 239 0.22 -11.64 15.08
C THR A 239 1.73 -11.57 14.94
N ALA A 240 2.44 -12.04 15.99
CA ALA A 240 3.90 -12.22 15.97
C ALA A 240 4.36 -13.27 14.94
N PHE A 241 3.45 -14.06 14.38
CA PHE A 241 3.79 -14.98 13.32
C PHE A 241 4.38 -14.20 12.15
N LEU A 242 5.62 -14.46 11.88
CA LEU A 242 6.26 -14.06 10.64
C LEU A 242 5.36 -14.53 9.49
N VAL A 243 5.00 -13.61 8.63
CA VAL A 243 4.40 -13.97 7.37
C VAL A 243 5.46 -14.77 6.63
N ASP A 244 5.36 -16.09 6.66
CA ASP A 244 6.29 -17.00 6.02
C ASP A 244 5.90 -17.18 4.56
N LYS A 245 6.89 -17.34 3.68
CA LYS A 245 6.66 -17.69 2.27
C LYS A 245 6.10 -19.11 2.08
N GLY A 246 6.22 -19.96 3.10
CA GLY A 246 5.87 -21.36 2.99
C GLY A 246 6.70 -22.04 1.90
N ASN A 247 6.04 -22.81 1.05
CA ASN A 247 6.68 -23.52 -0.08
C ASN A 247 6.89 -22.64 -1.33
N TYR A 248 6.56 -21.35 -1.28
CA TYR A 248 6.70 -20.45 -2.42
C TYR A 248 8.06 -19.77 -2.46
N ARG A 249 8.57 -19.57 -3.65
CA ARG A 249 9.84 -18.88 -3.86
C ARG A 249 9.78 -17.41 -3.44
N HIS A 250 8.62 -16.76 -3.68
CA HIS A 250 8.39 -15.34 -3.44
C HIS A 250 7.06 -15.12 -2.71
N PHE A 251 6.94 -14.02 -1.95
CA PHE A 251 5.67 -13.61 -1.34
C PHE A 251 4.61 -13.34 -2.40
N MET A 252 4.94 -12.68 -3.49
CA MET A 252 3.99 -12.41 -4.56
C MET A 252 3.37 -13.70 -5.12
N ALA A 253 4.16 -14.77 -5.32
CA ALA A 253 3.63 -16.06 -5.75
C ALA A 253 2.62 -16.62 -4.73
N LYS A 254 3.00 -16.63 -3.44
CA LYS A 254 2.11 -17.05 -2.36
C LYS A 254 0.81 -16.25 -2.37
N GLU A 255 0.91 -14.93 -2.44
CA GLU A 255 -0.22 -14.01 -2.40
C GLU A 255 -1.15 -14.15 -3.62
N ILE A 256 -0.62 -14.48 -4.80
CA ILE A 256 -1.43 -14.84 -5.98
C ILE A 256 -2.22 -16.12 -5.71
N HIS A 257 -1.60 -17.14 -5.12
CA HIS A 257 -2.26 -18.43 -4.84
C HIS A 257 -3.21 -18.39 -3.63
N GLU A 258 -3.06 -17.41 -2.73
CA GLU A 258 -3.99 -17.19 -1.61
C GLU A 258 -5.32 -16.55 -2.05
N GLN A 259 -5.40 -15.97 -3.25
CA GLN A 259 -6.58 -15.21 -3.69
C GLN A 259 -7.90 -15.98 -3.60
N PRO A 260 -8.00 -17.25 -4.00
CA PRO A 260 -9.26 -17.99 -3.84
C PRO A 260 -9.76 -18.01 -2.40
N GLU A 261 -8.87 -18.24 -1.44
CA GLU A 261 -9.21 -18.31 -0.02
C GLU A 261 -9.61 -16.92 0.53
N VAL A 262 -8.77 -15.91 0.34
CA VAL A 262 -9.00 -14.58 0.95
C VAL A 262 -10.16 -13.84 0.30
N VAL A 263 -10.41 -14.03 -1.00
CA VAL A 263 -11.61 -13.52 -1.68
C VAL A 263 -12.85 -14.24 -1.15
N GLY A 264 -12.77 -15.55 -0.93
CA GLY A 264 -13.83 -16.31 -0.29
C GLY A 264 -14.17 -15.79 1.11
N HIS A 265 -13.17 -15.52 1.94
CA HIS A 265 -13.35 -14.91 3.27
C HIS A 265 -13.97 -13.51 3.18
N THR A 266 -13.49 -12.68 2.25
CA THR A 266 -14.04 -11.34 2.00
C THR A 266 -15.51 -11.42 1.61
N LEU A 267 -15.85 -12.27 0.65
CA LEU A 267 -17.24 -12.46 0.19
C LEU A 267 -18.14 -13.01 1.30
N ALA A 268 -17.67 -13.98 2.09
CA ALA A 268 -18.44 -14.53 3.22
C ALA A 268 -18.80 -13.47 4.29
N HIS A 269 -17.99 -12.41 4.41
CA HIS A 269 -18.29 -11.28 5.29
C HIS A 269 -19.47 -10.44 4.79
N TYR A 270 -19.63 -10.31 3.47
CA TYR A 270 -20.63 -9.44 2.84
C TYR A 270 -21.83 -10.19 2.25
N LEU A 271 -21.81 -11.50 2.20
CA LEU A 271 -22.89 -12.29 1.63
C LEU A 271 -23.65 -13.07 2.73
N ASP A 272 -24.96 -12.95 2.73
CA ASP A 272 -25.86 -13.83 3.46
C ASP A 272 -26.21 -15.00 2.53
N MET A 273 -25.46 -16.11 2.68
CA MET A 273 -25.60 -17.30 1.82
C MET A 273 -26.99 -17.95 1.91
N ALA A 274 -27.64 -17.88 3.08
CA ALA A 274 -28.96 -18.46 3.29
C ALA A 274 -30.08 -17.63 2.65
N ALA A 275 -29.94 -16.31 2.72
CA ALA A 275 -30.91 -15.38 2.13
C ALA A 275 -30.55 -14.98 0.70
N GLU A 276 -29.41 -15.44 0.17
CA GLU A 276 -28.90 -15.16 -1.18
C GLU A 276 -28.88 -13.65 -1.50
N ARG A 277 -28.35 -12.86 -0.57
CA ARG A 277 -28.32 -11.39 -0.66
C ARG A 277 -27.03 -10.81 -0.11
N VAL A 278 -26.76 -9.57 -0.49
CA VAL A 278 -25.66 -8.81 0.10
C VAL A 278 -26.08 -8.26 1.47
N ARG A 279 -25.19 -8.38 2.45
CA ARG A 279 -25.33 -7.85 3.80
C ARG A 279 -24.20 -6.88 4.11
N LEU A 280 -24.50 -5.59 4.14
CA LEU A 280 -23.57 -4.56 4.56
C LEU A 280 -23.69 -4.30 6.09
N PRO A 281 -22.69 -3.64 6.73
CA PRO A 281 -22.80 -3.17 8.10
C PRO A 281 -24.07 -2.34 8.31
N ALA A 282 -24.76 -2.56 9.44
CA ALA A 282 -26.07 -1.93 9.70
C ALA A 282 -26.00 -0.43 10.01
N ASN A 283 -24.81 0.09 10.31
CA ASN A 283 -24.59 1.46 10.81
C ASN A 283 -23.98 2.39 9.75
N LEU A 284 -24.34 2.21 8.47
CA LEU A 284 -23.94 3.15 7.44
C LEU A 284 -24.57 4.52 7.71
N ALA A 285 -23.75 5.57 7.70
CA ALA A 285 -24.19 6.94 7.95
C ALA A 285 -24.95 7.59 6.78
N PHE A 286 -25.30 6.83 5.74
CA PHE A 286 -25.97 7.31 4.53
C PHE A 286 -26.98 6.28 4.00
N ASP A 287 -27.93 6.78 3.21
CA ASP A 287 -28.90 5.97 2.48
C ASP A 287 -28.61 6.01 0.98
N PHE A 288 -28.39 4.85 0.36
CA PHE A 288 -28.18 4.75 -1.09
C PHE A 288 -29.29 5.35 -1.94
N GLN A 289 -30.53 5.38 -1.45
CA GLN A 289 -31.67 5.98 -2.18
C GLN A 289 -31.51 7.49 -2.34
N ALA A 290 -30.95 8.14 -1.31
CA ALA A 290 -30.76 9.59 -1.28
C ALA A 290 -29.52 10.06 -2.06
N LEU A 291 -28.61 9.15 -2.43
CA LEU A 291 -27.39 9.52 -3.13
C LEU A 291 -27.66 9.91 -4.58
N GLU A 292 -27.11 11.04 -5.00
CA GLU A 292 -27.13 11.50 -6.40
C GLU A 292 -25.91 11.02 -7.17
N ARG A 293 -24.76 10.84 -6.53
CA ARG A 293 -23.49 10.40 -7.13
C ARG A 293 -22.56 9.77 -6.10
N VAL A 294 -21.57 9.06 -6.60
CA VAL A 294 -20.45 8.51 -5.84
C VAL A 294 -19.15 9.11 -6.39
N SER A 295 -18.25 9.50 -5.49
CA SER A 295 -16.87 9.84 -5.83
C SER A 295 -15.95 8.74 -5.31
N ILE A 296 -14.97 8.30 -6.11
CA ILE A 296 -13.97 7.31 -5.69
C ILE A 296 -12.59 7.94 -5.86
N ALA A 297 -11.74 7.85 -4.83
CA ALA A 297 -10.36 8.31 -4.91
C ALA A 297 -9.39 7.24 -4.41
N ALA A 298 -8.34 6.98 -5.17
CA ALA A 298 -7.33 5.98 -4.86
C ALA A 298 -6.05 6.20 -5.69
N CYS A 299 -5.00 5.41 -5.42
CA CYS A 299 -3.74 5.43 -6.16
C CYS A 299 -3.41 4.02 -6.71
N GLY A 300 -2.73 3.96 -7.88
CA GLY A 300 -2.18 2.73 -8.44
C GLY A 300 -3.22 1.62 -8.63
N THR A 301 -2.89 0.41 -8.20
CA THR A 301 -3.77 -0.77 -8.27
C THR A 301 -5.15 -0.54 -7.64
N ALA A 302 -5.21 0.17 -6.50
CA ALA A 302 -6.48 0.51 -5.85
C ALA A 302 -7.35 1.46 -6.70
N TYR A 303 -6.74 2.37 -7.46
CA TYR A 303 -7.45 3.19 -8.44
C TYR A 303 -8.06 2.34 -9.56
N TYR A 304 -7.36 1.32 -10.05
CA TYR A 304 -7.91 0.40 -11.05
C TYR A 304 -9.05 -0.47 -10.50
N ALA A 305 -8.98 -0.87 -9.23
CA ALA A 305 -10.12 -1.49 -8.57
C ALA A 305 -11.34 -0.55 -8.54
N GLY A 306 -11.12 0.72 -8.20
CA GLY A 306 -12.14 1.77 -8.23
C GLY A 306 -12.73 1.98 -9.63
N LEU A 307 -11.91 1.92 -10.69
CA LEU A 307 -12.39 2.00 -12.08
C LEU A 307 -13.35 0.84 -12.43
N VAL A 308 -13.06 -0.38 -11.99
CA VAL A 308 -14.02 -1.50 -12.13
C VAL A 308 -15.28 -1.21 -11.32
N GLY A 309 -15.14 -0.73 -10.08
CA GLY A 309 -16.27 -0.33 -9.23
C GLY A 309 -17.17 0.68 -9.88
N LYS A 310 -16.62 1.66 -10.62
CA LYS A 310 -17.39 2.63 -11.39
C LYS A 310 -18.36 1.94 -12.35
N TYR A 311 -17.89 0.98 -13.17
CA TYR A 311 -18.76 0.24 -14.10
C TYR A 311 -19.88 -0.48 -13.34
N TRP A 312 -19.60 -1.07 -12.18
CA TRP A 312 -20.63 -1.79 -11.40
C TRP A 312 -21.66 -0.85 -10.78
N PHE A 313 -21.26 0.26 -10.15
CA PHE A 313 -22.20 1.23 -9.59
C PHE A 313 -23.09 1.86 -10.66
N GLU A 314 -22.52 2.25 -11.79
CA GLU A 314 -23.28 2.84 -12.90
C GLU A 314 -24.25 1.83 -13.51
N ARG A 315 -23.84 0.55 -13.63
CA ARG A 315 -24.67 -0.51 -14.20
C ARG A 315 -25.77 -0.97 -13.24
N PHE A 316 -25.41 -1.29 -12.00
CA PHE A 316 -26.30 -1.95 -11.04
C PHE A 316 -27.14 -0.96 -10.24
N ALA A 317 -26.58 0.18 -9.86
CA ALA A 317 -27.25 1.16 -9.02
C ALA A 317 -27.73 2.40 -9.78
N ARG A 318 -27.35 2.55 -11.05
CA ARG A 318 -27.60 3.76 -11.86
C ARG A 318 -27.15 5.02 -11.15
N LEU A 319 -26.06 4.93 -10.40
CA LEU A 319 -25.39 6.04 -9.73
C LEU A 319 -24.23 6.52 -10.59
N PRO A 320 -24.20 7.80 -10.99
CA PRO A 320 -23.03 8.38 -11.63
C PRO A 320 -21.82 8.27 -10.70
N VAL A 321 -20.69 7.82 -11.23
CA VAL A 321 -19.45 7.70 -10.47
C VAL A 321 -18.37 8.57 -11.09
N GLU A 322 -17.84 9.48 -10.30
CA GLU A 322 -16.59 10.16 -10.58
C GLU A 322 -15.46 9.43 -9.89
N ILE A 323 -14.44 9.04 -10.65
CA ILE A 323 -13.24 8.43 -10.10
C ILE A 323 -12.01 9.22 -10.50
N ASP A 324 -11.10 9.43 -9.55
CA ASP A 324 -9.89 10.20 -9.78
C ASP A 324 -8.68 9.56 -9.09
N VAL A 325 -7.51 9.84 -9.64
CA VAL A 325 -6.24 9.55 -8.97
C VAL A 325 -6.12 10.49 -7.78
N ALA A 326 -5.89 9.95 -6.58
CA ALA A 326 -5.94 10.74 -5.36
C ALA A 326 -4.91 11.89 -5.32
N SER A 327 -3.73 11.72 -5.95
CA SER A 327 -2.72 12.78 -6.07
C SER A 327 -3.20 13.99 -6.86
N GLU A 328 -4.08 13.79 -7.86
CA GLU A 328 -4.66 14.89 -8.63
C GLU A 328 -5.91 15.46 -7.94
N PHE A 329 -6.76 14.59 -7.39
CA PHE A 329 -7.99 15.00 -6.73
C PHE A 329 -7.75 16.01 -5.61
N ARG A 330 -6.71 15.81 -4.80
CA ARG A 330 -6.41 16.67 -3.64
C ARG A 330 -6.11 18.13 -4.01
N TYR A 331 -5.67 18.39 -5.24
CA TYR A 331 -5.23 19.72 -5.68
C TYR A 331 -6.15 20.41 -6.68
N ARG A 332 -7.04 19.66 -7.34
CA ARG A 332 -7.92 20.22 -8.37
C ARG A 332 -9.19 20.90 -7.83
N GLU A 333 -9.32 21.01 -6.51
CA GLU A 333 -10.48 21.66 -5.87
C GLU A 333 -11.82 21.12 -6.39
N ALA A 334 -11.98 19.79 -6.40
CA ALA A 334 -13.15 19.10 -6.94
C ALA A 334 -14.46 19.64 -6.32
N PRO A 335 -15.46 20.06 -7.11
CA PRO A 335 -16.71 20.60 -6.60
C PRO A 335 -17.60 19.47 -6.03
N LEU A 336 -17.49 19.21 -4.74
CA LEU A 336 -18.28 18.21 -4.02
C LEU A 336 -19.56 18.83 -3.44
N LYS A 337 -20.72 18.33 -3.86
CA LYS A 337 -22.01 18.72 -3.29
C LYS A 337 -22.21 18.00 -1.96
N PRO A 338 -22.53 18.71 -0.85
CA PRO A 338 -22.79 18.08 0.45
C PRO A 338 -23.78 16.91 0.38
N GLY A 339 -23.54 15.86 1.18
CA GLY A 339 -24.39 14.67 1.25
C GLY A 339 -24.11 13.62 0.16
N GLY A 340 -23.08 13.80 -0.69
CA GLY A 340 -22.59 12.76 -1.59
C GLY A 340 -21.82 11.67 -0.84
N LEU A 341 -21.56 10.54 -1.52
CA LEU A 341 -20.73 9.45 -1.03
C LEU A 341 -19.33 9.53 -1.65
N ALA A 342 -18.31 9.53 -0.80
CA ALA A 342 -16.91 9.43 -1.20
C ALA A 342 -16.32 8.10 -0.69
N ILE A 343 -15.78 7.30 -1.61
CA ILE A 343 -15.16 5.99 -1.33
C ILE A 343 -13.65 6.10 -1.51
N PHE A 344 -12.88 5.69 -0.51
CA PHE A 344 -11.44 5.70 -0.48
C PHE A 344 -10.92 4.27 -0.46
N VAL A 345 -10.20 3.86 -1.50
CA VAL A 345 -9.68 2.49 -1.61
C VAL A 345 -8.19 2.50 -1.32
N SER A 346 -7.77 1.78 -0.28
CA SER A 346 -6.36 1.70 0.11
C SER A 346 -6.06 0.41 0.87
N GLN A 347 -5.11 -0.39 0.40
CA GLN A 347 -4.69 -1.62 1.10
C GLN A 347 -4.14 -1.29 2.49
N SER A 348 -3.18 -0.37 2.59
CA SER A 348 -2.53 0.01 3.85
C SER A 348 -3.38 0.95 4.71
N GLY A 349 -4.28 1.71 4.08
CA GLY A 349 -5.02 2.79 4.74
C GLY A 349 -4.13 3.96 5.20
N GLU A 350 -2.90 4.07 4.68
CA GLU A 350 -1.93 5.10 5.04
C GLU A 350 -1.38 5.86 3.81
N THR A 351 -1.98 5.68 2.64
CA THR A 351 -1.55 6.38 1.41
C THR A 351 -1.80 7.87 1.56
N ALA A 352 -0.74 8.69 1.51
CA ALA A 352 -0.81 10.12 1.83
C ALA A 352 -1.83 10.89 0.99
N ASP A 353 -1.82 10.70 -0.33
CA ASP A 353 -2.75 11.37 -1.23
C ASP A 353 -4.20 10.94 -0.98
N THR A 354 -4.43 9.64 -0.76
CA THR A 354 -5.77 9.12 -0.46
C THR A 354 -6.29 9.67 0.89
N LEU A 355 -5.43 9.79 1.89
CA LEU A 355 -5.78 10.39 3.17
C LEU A 355 -6.10 11.89 3.03
N ALA A 356 -5.32 12.62 2.24
CA ALA A 356 -5.60 14.04 1.98
C ALA A 356 -6.95 14.24 1.28
N THR A 357 -7.28 13.38 0.30
CA THR A 357 -8.58 13.43 -0.38
C THR A 357 -9.75 13.04 0.53
N LEU A 358 -9.55 12.11 1.47
CA LEU A 358 -10.54 11.81 2.51
C LEU A 358 -10.85 13.06 3.35
N ARG A 359 -9.82 13.74 3.84
CA ARG A 359 -9.97 14.95 4.64
C ARG A 359 -10.67 16.06 3.86
N TYR A 360 -10.29 16.27 2.60
CA TYR A 360 -10.97 17.19 1.70
C TYR A 360 -12.47 16.86 1.54
N ALA A 361 -12.81 15.59 1.33
CA ALA A 361 -14.20 15.16 1.21
C ALA A 361 -15.01 15.40 2.50
N LYS A 362 -14.40 15.18 3.68
CA LYS A 362 -15.04 15.47 4.99
C LYS A 362 -15.29 16.95 5.18
N GLU A 363 -14.35 17.82 4.84
CA GLU A 363 -14.53 19.28 4.87
C GLU A 363 -15.72 19.72 3.99
N HIS A 364 -15.95 19.00 2.87
CA HIS A 364 -17.07 19.24 1.96
C HIS A 364 -18.34 18.43 2.32
N LYS A 365 -18.42 17.91 3.55
CA LYS A 365 -19.61 17.23 4.10
C LYS A 365 -20.07 16.04 3.25
N GLN A 366 -19.10 15.28 2.73
CA GLN A 366 -19.39 13.98 2.13
C GLN A 366 -19.55 12.91 3.20
N HIS A 367 -20.38 11.90 2.94
CA HIS A 367 -20.30 10.62 3.65
C HIS A 367 -19.06 9.89 3.17
N THR A 368 -18.23 9.38 4.08
CA THR A 368 -16.95 8.79 3.74
C THR A 368 -16.90 7.30 4.07
N VAL A 369 -16.49 6.50 3.09
CA VAL A 369 -16.32 5.04 3.22
C VAL A 369 -14.90 4.66 2.84
N ALA A 370 -14.20 3.97 3.73
CA ALA A 370 -12.91 3.36 3.45
C ALA A 370 -13.08 1.89 3.04
N VAL A 371 -12.53 1.50 1.90
CA VAL A 371 -12.30 0.09 1.52
C VAL A 371 -10.85 -0.21 1.85
N ALA A 372 -10.60 -0.83 3.01
CA ALA A 372 -9.26 -0.95 3.58
C ALA A 372 -8.99 -2.34 4.15
N ASN A 373 -7.72 -2.77 4.12
CA ASN A 373 -7.30 -4.04 4.70
C ASN A 373 -6.81 -3.87 6.17
N VAL A 374 -6.20 -2.73 6.49
CA VAL A 374 -5.70 -2.41 7.83
C VAL A 374 -6.72 -1.54 8.56
N LEU A 375 -7.53 -2.16 9.42
CA LEU A 375 -8.66 -1.49 10.11
C LEU A 375 -8.20 -0.46 11.15
N THR A 376 -6.98 -0.55 11.62
CA THR A 376 -6.38 0.40 12.57
C THR A 376 -5.65 1.56 11.88
N SER A 377 -5.68 1.61 10.56
CA SER A 377 -5.04 2.65 9.77
C SER A 377 -5.72 4.02 9.90
N THR A 378 -5.00 5.07 9.52
CA THR A 378 -5.51 6.44 9.62
C THR A 378 -6.75 6.66 8.74
N ILE A 379 -6.75 6.18 7.48
CA ILE A 379 -7.92 6.27 6.58
C ILE A 379 -9.12 5.54 7.19
N ALA A 380 -8.92 4.34 7.77
CA ALA A 380 -9.99 3.59 8.40
C ALA A 380 -10.58 4.33 9.61
N ARG A 381 -9.73 4.89 10.49
CA ARG A 381 -10.17 5.62 11.68
C ARG A 381 -10.86 6.95 11.38
N GLU A 382 -10.44 7.64 10.33
CA GLU A 382 -10.99 8.93 9.95
C GLU A 382 -12.25 8.84 9.08
N SER A 383 -12.57 7.69 8.50
CA SER A 383 -13.77 7.48 7.67
C SER A 383 -15.02 7.26 8.54
N ASP A 384 -16.20 7.62 8.03
CA ASP A 384 -17.47 7.41 8.72
C ASP A 384 -17.87 5.93 8.76
N ALA A 385 -17.44 5.14 7.75
CA ALA A 385 -17.60 3.70 7.73
C ALA A 385 -16.39 3.01 7.08
N VAL A 386 -16.11 1.78 7.50
CA VAL A 386 -15.03 0.95 6.96
C VAL A 386 -15.61 -0.33 6.38
N MET A 387 -15.17 -0.64 5.16
CA MET A 387 -15.45 -1.90 4.47
C MET A 387 -14.15 -2.73 4.42
N PRO A 388 -13.97 -3.69 5.34
CA PRO A 388 -12.76 -4.52 5.39
C PRO A 388 -12.61 -5.42 4.17
N THR A 389 -11.40 -5.52 3.64
CA THR A 389 -11.10 -6.44 2.54
C THR A 389 -10.70 -7.84 3.01
N LEU A 390 -10.33 -8.01 4.28
CA LEU A 390 -9.96 -9.29 4.91
C LEU A 390 -8.90 -10.09 4.14
N ALA A 391 -8.04 -9.42 3.36
CA ALA A 391 -6.99 -10.05 2.56
C ALA A 391 -5.83 -10.62 3.39
N GLY A 392 -5.80 -10.33 4.70
CA GLY A 392 -4.63 -10.62 5.53
C GLY A 392 -3.39 -9.78 5.14
N PRO A 393 -2.22 -10.08 5.71
CA PRO A 393 -0.99 -9.37 5.38
C PRO A 393 -0.60 -9.61 3.91
N GLU A 394 -0.23 -8.53 3.20
CA GLU A 394 0.32 -8.57 1.84
C GLU A 394 1.69 -7.90 1.86
N ILE A 395 2.75 -8.68 1.61
CA ILE A 395 4.15 -8.31 1.79
C ILE A 395 4.81 -7.93 0.47
N GLY A 396 4.51 -8.66 -0.62
CA GLY A 396 4.99 -8.31 -1.95
C GLY A 396 4.65 -6.85 -2.28
N VAL A 397 5.63 -6.08 -2.78
CA VAL A 397 5.42 -4.63 -3.06
C VAL A 397 4.32 -4.46 -4.11
N ALA A 398 4.35 -5.23 -5.19
CA ALA A 398 3.28 -5.25 -6.17
C ALA A 398 2.01 -5.89 -5.58
N SER A 399 0.90 -5.17 -5.56
CA SER A 399 -0.37 -5.63 -4.98
C SER A 399 -1.02 -6.71 -5.84
N THR A 400 -1.54 -7.75 -5.22
CA THR A 400 -2.22 -8.90 -5.87
C THR A 400 -3.54 -9.24 -5.20
N LYS A 401 -3.53 -9.93 -4.05
CA LYS A 401 -4.73 -10.34 -3.32
C LYS A 401 -5.52 -9.16 -2.75
N ALA A 402 -4.86 -8.07 -2.39
CA ALA A 402 -5.57 -6.87 -1.96
C ALA A 402 -6.45 -6.29 -3.08
N PHE A 403 -5.98 -6.31 -4.33
CA PHE A 403 -6.75 -5.88 -5.50
C PHE A 403 -8.04 -6.68 -5.67
N THR A 404 -7.95 -8.01 -5.66
CA THR A 404 -9.12 -8.88 -5.86
C THR A 404 -10.10 -8.82 -4.69
N CYS A 405 -9.61 -8.66 -3.44
CA CYS A 405 -10.47 -8.40 -2.30
C CYS A 405 -11.14 -7.02 -2.36
N GLN A 406 -10.45 -5.97 -2.84
CA GLN A 406 -11.06 -4.66 -3.10
C GLN A 406 -12.17 -4.75 -4.16
N LEU A 407 -11.94 -5.50 -5.24
CA LEU A 407 -12.97 -5.77 -6.25
C LEU A 407 -14.19 -6.48 -5.62
N ALA A 408 -13.98 -7.49 -4.79
CA ALA A 408 -15.07 -8.21 -4.11
C ALA A 408 -15.94 -7.27 -3.24
N VAL A 409 -15.30 -6.38 -2.46
CA VAL A 409 -16.00 -5.39 -1.64
C VAL A 409 -16.78 -4.40 -2.50
N LEU A 410 -16.15 -3.86 -3.55
CA LEU A 410 -16.79 -2.89 -4.44
C LEU A 410 -17.98 -3.51 -5.22
N ALA A 411 -17.88 -4.79 -5.62
CA ALA A 411 -19.00 -5.53 -6.22
C ALA A 411 -20.18 -5.65 -5.24
N CYS A 412 -19.92 -6.05 -3.99
CA CYS A 412 -20.96 -6.14 -2.96
C CYS A 412 -21.61 -4.76 -2.68
N LEU A 413 -20.82 -3.70 -2.57
CA LEU A 413 -21.34 -2.33 -2.41
C LEU A 413 -22.25 -1.90 -3.56
N ALA A 414 -21.83 -2.16 -4.80
CA ALA A 414 -22.60 -1.80 -5.99
C ALA A 414 -23.92 -2.59 -6.09
N VAL A 415 -23.91 -3.88 -5.73
CA VAL A 415 -25.12 -4.73 -5.70
C VAL A 415 -26.08 -4.24 -4.62
N ALA A 416 -25.57 -3.98 -3.40
CA ALA A 416 -26.40 -3.45 -2.30
C ALA A 416 -27.02 -2.08 -2.65
N ALA A 417 -26.23 -1.20 -3.27
CA ALA A 417 -26.74 0.09 -3.76
C ALA A 417 -27.85 -0.10 -4.79
N GLY A 418 -27.68 -1.02 -5.74
CA GLY A 418 -28.68 -1.34 -6.77
C GLY A 418 -29.99 -1.87 -6.17
N ARG A 419 -29.91 -2.71 -5.15
CA ARG A 419 -31.06 -3.22 -4.40
C ARG A 419 -31.76 -2.10 -3.62
N ALA A 420 -31.02 -1.33 -2.86
CA ALA A 420 -31.57 -0.22 -2.07
C ALA A 420 -32.29 0.81 -2.95
N ARG A 421 -31.78 1.09 -4.14
CA ARG A 421 -32.36 2.03 -5.10
C ARG A 421 -33.50 1.44 -5.95
N GLY A 422 -33.81 0.15 -5.80
CA GLY A 422 -34.84 -0.53 -6.58
C GLY A 422 -34.49 -0.75 -8.06
N VAL A 423 -33.23 -0.60 -8.45
CA VAL A 423 -32.73 -0.85 -9.82
C VAL A 423 -32.60 -2.35 -10.05
N LEU A 424 -32.07 -3.08 -9.07
CA LEU A 424 -31.99 -4.55 -9.09
C LEU A 424 -33.22 -5.16 -8.44
N SER A 425 -33.84 -6.15 -9.08
CA SER A 425 -34.83 -7.01 -8.45
C SER A 425 -34.18 -7.96 -7.45
N GLN A 426 -34.96 -8.62 -6.61
CA GLN A 426 -34.43 -9.66 -5.71
C GLN A 426 -33.82 -10.83 -6.50
N GLU A 427 -34.40 -11.16 -7.64
CA GLU A 427 -33.91 -12.23 -8.52
C GLU A 427 -32.58 -11.85 -9.18
N ASP A 428 -32.39 -10.59 -9.55
CA ASP A 428 -31.11 -10.10 -10.10
C ASP A 428 -30.02 -10.11 -9.02
N GLU A 429 -30.34 -9.71 -7.79
CA GLU A 429 -29.43 -9.79 -6.66
C GLU A 429 -28.96 -11.23 -6.42
N LYS A 430 -29.92 -12.20 -6.39
CA LYS A 430 -29.59 -13.62 -6.21
C LYS A 430 -28.64 -14.10 -7.28
N LYS A 431 -28.88 -13.79 -8.56
CA LYS A 431 -28.00 -14.16 -9.68
C LYS A 431 -26.58 -13.60 -9.50
N LEU A 432 -26.47 -12.35 -9.06
CA LEU A 432 -25.18 -11.71 -8.81
C LEU A 432 -24.46 -12.33 -7.60
N VAL A 433 -25.19 -12.63 -6.52
CA VAL A 433 -24.66 -13.31 -5.34
C VAL A 433 -24.16 -14.70 -5.69
N HIS A 434 -24.92 -15.49 -6.46
CA HIS A 434 -24.48 -16.80 -6.95
C HIS A 434 -23.19 -16.68 -7.77
N ALA A 435 -23.10 -15.71 -8.67
CA ALA A 435 -21.89 -15.48 -9.44
C ALA A 435 -20.68 -15.15 -8.55
N LEU A 436 -20.88 -14.35 -7.49
CA LEU A 436 -19.81 -14.01 -6.54
C LEU A 436 -19.38 -15.21 -5.68
N ILE A 437 -20.32 -16.07 -5.28
CA ILE A 437 -20.02 -17.31 -4.52
C ILE A 437 -19.11 -18.25 -5.31
N GLU A 438 -19.26 -18.32 -6.64
CA GLU A 438 -18.44 -19.15 -7.52
C GLU A 438 -17.02 -18.63 -7.76
N VAL A 439 -16.72 -17.36 -7.43
CA VAL A 439 -15.44 -16.73 -7.73
C VAL A 439 -14.24 -17.52 -7.19
N PRO A 440 -14.20 -17.97 -5.93
CA PRO A 440 -13.06 -18.74 -5.43
C PRO A 440 -12.75 -20.00 -6.26
N ARG A 441 -13.79 -20.75 -6.64
CA ARG A 441 -13.64 -21.94 -7.50
C ARG A 441 -13.08 -21.57 -8.88
N LEU A 442 -13.63 -20.53 -9.51
CA LEU A 442 -13.18 -20.03 -10.81
C LEU A 442 -11.73 -19.53 -10.76
N MET A 443 -11.30 -18.92 -9.64
CA MET A 443 -9.92 -18.52 -9.43
C MET A 443 -8.96 -19.73 -9.36
N VAL A 444 -9.37 -20.82 -8.71
CA VAL A 444 -8.58 -22.07 -8.69
C VAL A 444 -8.40 -22.63 -10.11
N GLU A 445 -9.44 -22.60 -10.93
CA GLU A 445 -9.35 -23.01 -12.34
C GLU A 445 -8.43 -22.06 -13.15
N ALA A 446 -8.46 -20.77 -12.88
CA ALA A 446 -7.57 -19.80 -13.52
C ALA A 446 -6.09 -20.01 -13.12
N LEU A 447 -5.82 -20.38 -11.86
CA LEU A 447 -4.47 -20.75 -11.40
C LEU A 447 -3.92 -21.99 -12.13
N ALA A 448 -4.76 -22.90 -12.58
CA ALA A 448 -4.33 -24.07 -13.34
C ALA A 448 -3.68 -23.72 -14.70
N LEU A 449 -3.83 -22.49 -15.18
CA LEU A 449 -3.14 -21.98 -16.38
C LEU A 449 -1.66 -21.64 -16.14
N GLU A 450 -1.19 -21.67 -14.90
CA GLU A 450 0.16 -21.23 -14.53
C GLU A 450 1.28 -21.88 -15.36
N PRO A 451 1.28 -23.22 -15.64
CA PRO A 451 2.32 -23.81 -16.48
C PRO A 451 2.35 -23.28 -17.91
N GLN A 452 1.19 -22.95 -18.48
CA GLN A 452 1.10 -22.34 -19.81
C GLN A 452 1.62 -20.89 -19.78
N ILE A 453 1.30 -20.16 -18.70
CA ILE A 453 1.77 -18.78 -18.49
C ILE A 453 3.29 -18.73 -18.27
N GLU A 454 3.85 -19.68 -17.52
CA GLU A 454 5.30 -19.82 -17.36
C GLU A 454 6.02 -20.04 -18.71
N HIS A 455 5.40 -20.83 -19.58
CA HIS A 455 5.95 -21.01 -20.92
C HIS A 455 5.90 -19.72 -21.75
N LEU A 456 4.76 -19.03 -21.75
CA LEU A 456 4.57 -17.73 -22.43
C LEU A 456 5.55 -16.67 -21.93
N ALA A 457 5.83 -16.65 -20.63
CA ALA A 457 6.74 -15.68 -20.01
C ALA A 457 8.16 -15.73 -20.60
N ARG A 458 8.59 -16.85 -21.19
CA ARG A 458 9.88 -16.98 -21.89
C ARG A 458 9.98 -16.10 -23.13
N ASP A 459 8.87 -15.86 -23.80
CA ASP A 459 8.82 -14.97 -24.96
C ASP A 459 8.69 -13.52 -24.51
N LEU A 460 7.83 -13.25 -23.54
CA LEU A 460 7.67 -11.90 -22.97
C LEU A 460 8.97 -11.37 -22.33
N ALA A 461 9.75 -12.22 -21.68
CA ALA A 461 11.03 -11.82 -21.07
C ALA A 461 12.07 -11.28 -22.07
N LYS A 462 11.88 -11.51 -23.37
CA LYS A 462 12.73 -11.00 -24.46
C LYS A 462 12.24 -9.66 -25.02
N SER A 463 11.02 -9.26 -24.65
CA SER A 463 10.38 -8.06 -25.18
C SER A 463 10.83 -6.82 -24.41
N ARG A 464 10.91 -5.70 -25.10
CA ARG A 464 11.19 -4.39 -24.50
C ARG A 464 9.91 -3.68 -24.08
N ASP A 465 8.89 -3.82 -24.91
CA ASP A 465 7.60 -3.15 -24.78
C ASP A 465 6.48 -4.18 -24.89
N VAL A 466 5.35 -3.96 -24.19
CA VAL A 466 4.15 -4.82 -24.21
C VAL A 466 2.90 -3.95 -24.12
N LEU A 467 1.92 -4.19 -24.98
CA LEU A 467 0.63 -3.53 -24.88
C LEU A 467 -0.42 -4.46 -24.28
N TYR A 468 -1.34 -3.87 -23.52
CA TYR A 468 -2.52 -4.52 -22.97
C TYR A 468 -3.78 -3.84 -23.51
N LEU A 469 -4.73 -4.63 -23.99
CA LEU A 469 -6.00 -4.13 -24.53
C LEU A 469 -7.20 -4.74 -23.80
N GLY A 470 -8.20 -3.92 -23.51
CA GLY A 470 -9.47 -4.37 -22.93
C GLY A 470 -10.62 -3.41 -23.24
N ARG A 471 -11.86 -3.89 -23.05
CA ARG A 471 -13.08 -3.07 -23.13
C ARG A 471 -13.95 -3.30 -21.89
N GLY A 472 -14.83 -2.33 -21.59
CA GLY A 472 -15.66 -2.43 -20.39
C GLY A 472 -14.80 -2.62 -19.14
N THR A 473 -15.17 -3.57 -18.27
CA THR A 473 -14.40 -3.91 -17.06
C THR A 473 -13.04 -4.56 -17.36
N SER A 474 -12.79 -5.04 -18.58
CA SER A 474 -11.49 -5.53 -19.00
C SER A 474 -10.47 -4.42 -19.29
N TYR A 475 -10.92 -3.17 -19.50
CA TYR A 475 -9.99 -2.04 -19.67
C TYR A 475 -9.20 -1.73 -18.38
N PRO A 476 -9.84 -1.56 -17.20
CA PRO A 476 -9.08 -1.46 -15.94
C PRO A 476 -8.14 -2.63 -15.66
N LEU A 477 -8.50 -3.85 -16.08
CA LEU A 477 -7.61 -5.02 -15.97
C LEU A 477 -6.40 -4.93 -16.91
N ALA A 478 -6.58 -4.38 -18.11
CA ALA A 478 -5.47 -4.11 -19.03
C ALA A 478 -4.49 -3.09 -18.42
N LEU A 479 -5.00 -2.05 -17.76
CA LEU A 479 -4.18 -1.08 -17.02
C LEU A 479 -3.44 -1.75 -15.86
N GLU A 480 -4.12 -2.59 -15.08
CA GLU A 480 -3.53 -3.32 -13.96
C GLU A 480 -2.46 -4.31 -14.41
N GLY A 481 -2.71 -5.07 -15.49
CA GLY A 481 -1.73 -6.00 -16.06
C GLY A 481 -0.48 -5.28 -16.55
N ALA A 482 -0.64 -4.15 -17.23
CA ALA A 482 0.46 -3.30 -17.65
C ALA A 482 1.25 -2.73 -16.45
N LEU A 483 0.54 -2.30 -15.39
CA LEU A 483 1.16 -1.83 -14.14
C LEU A 483 1.98 -2.95 -13.50
N LYS A 484 1.41 -4.14 -13.30
CA LYS A 484 2.12 -5.28 -12.69
C LYS A 484 3.38 -5.65 -13.48
N LEU A 485 3.28 -5.71 -14.81
CA LEU A 485 4.42 -6.08 -15.63
C LEU A 485 5.55 -5.05 -15.51
N LYS A 486 5.26 -3.74 -15.61
CA LYS A 486 6.29 -2.70 -15.50
C LYS A 486 6.91 -2.60 -14.11
N GLU A 487 6.12 -2.79 -13.03
CA GLU A 487 6.60 -2.69 -11.67
C GLU A 487 7.71 -3.69 -11.33
N ILE A 488 7.57 -4.94 -11.77
CA ILE A 488 8.44 -6.04 -11.33
C ILE A 488 9.42 -6.53 -12.39
N SER A 489 9.10 -6.38 -13.70
CA SER A 489 10.00 -6.80 -14.79
C SER A 489 10.81 -5.64 -15.36
N TYR A 490 10.33 -4.40 -15.22
CA TYR A 490 10.85 -3.16 -15.82
C TYR A 490 10.67 -3.12 -17.35
N ILE A 491 9.87 -4.00 -17.93
CA ILE A 491 9.40 -3.91 -19.31
C ILE A 491 8.45 -2.72 -19.41
N HIS A 492 8.58 -1.89 -20.43
CA HIS A 492 7.64 -0.80 -20.67
C HIS A 492 6.30 -1.39 -21.13
N ALA A 493 5.30 -1.34 -20.28
CA ALA A 493 3.98 -1.88 -20.56
C ALA A 493 2.90 -0.82 -20.40
N GLU A 494 1.97 -0.75 -21.37
CA GLU A 494 0.86 0.19 -21.37
C GLU A 494 -0.48 -0.52 -21.62
N GLY A 495 -1.51 -0.06 -20.89
CA GLY A 495 -2.89 -0.53 -21.04
C GLY A 495 -3.75 0.49 -21.77
N TYR A 496 -4.55 0.04 -22.72
CA TYR A 496 -5.46 0.89 -23.48
C TYR A 496 -6.88 0.33 -23.51
N ALA A 497 -7.85 1.23 -23.52
CA ALA A 497 -9.17 0.87 -24.01
C ALA A 497 -9.02 0.45 -25.49
N ALA A 498 -9.41 -0.78 -25.85
CA ALA A 498 -9.09 -1.34 -27.15
C ALA A 498 -9.58 -0.47 -28.34
N GLY A 499 -10.64 0.32 -28.15
CA GLY A 499 -11.11 1.27 -29.15
C GLY A 499 -10.16 2.44 -29.42
N GLU A 500 -9.36 2.82 -28.41
CA GLU A 500 -8.39 3.92 -28.51
C GLU A 500 -7.13 3.52 -29.32
N LEU A 501 -6.97 2.22 -29.63
CA LEU A 501 -5.85 1.76 -30.45
C LEU A 501 -5.68 2.57 -31.74
N LYS A 502 -6.81 2.92 -32.38
CA LYS A 502 -6.83 3.69 -33.64
C LYS A 502 -6.40 5.16 -33.51
N HIS A 503 -6.39 5.69 -32.29
CA HIS A 503 -6.12 7.10 -31.99
C HIS A 503 -4.65 7.36 -31.59
N GLY A 504 -3.74 6.50 -32.03
CA GLY A 504 -2.29 6.66 -31.81
C GLY A 504 -1.57 5.35 -31.55
N PRO A 505 -1.94 4.56 -30.53
CA PRO A 505 -1.16 3.37 -30.11
C PRO A 505 -0.95 2.32 -31.20
N ILE A 506 -1.80 2.27 -32.22
CA ILE A 506 -1.66 1.36 -33.37
C ILE A 506 -0.35 1.56 -34.13
N ALA A 507 0.24 2.75 -34.04
CA ALA A 507 1.54 3.04 -34.67
C ALA A 507 2.71 2.30 -34.00
N LEU A 508 2.53 1.74 -32.80
CA LEU A 508 3.52 0.96 -32.07
C LEU A 508 3.50 -0.53 -32.44
N ILE A 509 2.50 -0.97 -33.22
CA ILE A 509 2.33 -2.39 -33.55
C ILE A 509 3.25 -2.77 -34.72
N ASP A 510 4.11 -3.72 -34.47
CA ASP A 510 4.95 -4.41 -35.45
C ASP A 510 5.08 -5.91 -35.09
N GLU A 511 5.87 -6.65 -35.85
CA GLU A 511 6.12 -8.09 -35.68
C GLU A 511 6.85 -8.44 -34.38
N ASN A 512 7.35 -7.47 -33.64
CA ASN A 512 8.04 -7.67 -32.35
C ASN A 512 7.19 -7.29 -31.16
N MET A 513 6.06 -6.61 -31.37
CA MET A 513 5.19 -6.09 -30.30
C MET A 513 4.23 -7.16 -29.77
N PRO A 514 4.40 -7.68 -28.53
CA PRO A 514 3.39 -8.48 -27.86
C PRO A 514 2.20 -7.61 -27.45
N VAL A 515 1.00 -8.08 -27.76
CA VAL A 515 -0.27 -7.43 -27.42
C VAL A 515 -1.14 -8.41 -26.64
N ILE A 516 -1.30 -8.17 -25.34
CA ILE A 516 -2.14 -8.98 -24.45
C ILE A 516 -3.57 -8.41 -24.53
N VAL A 517 -4.49 -9.23 -25.00
CA VAL A 517 -5.89 -8.83 -25.20
C VAL A 517 -6.77 -9.57 -24.21
N ILE A 518 -7.45 -8.82 -23.34
CA ILE A 518 -8.42 -9.33 -22.38
C ILE A 518 -9.81 -9.22 -23.00
N ALA A 519 -10.31 -10.35 -23.50
CA ALA A 519 -11.53 -10.41 -24.30
C ALA A 519 -12.43 -11.60 -23.90
N PRO A 520 -13.12 -11.52 -22.73
CA PRO A 520 -14.17 -12.48 -22.39
C PRO A 520 -15.30 -12.37 -23.42
N TYR A 521 -16.02 -13.49 -23.65
CA TYR A 521 -17.18 -13.49 -24.55
C TYR A 521 -18.36 -12.80 -23.87
N ASP A 522 -18.42 -11.48 -24.04
CA ASP A 522 -19.44 -10.60 -23.46
C ASP A 522 -20.04 -9.68 -24.54
N GLY A 523 -20.89 -8.74 -24.14
CA GLY A 523 -21.57 -7.81 -25.05
C GLY A 523 -20.66 -6.89 -25.86
N VAL A 524 -19.35 -6.84 -25.58
CA VAL A 524 -18.35 -6.03 -26.30
C VAL A 524 -17.28 -6.88 -27.01
N PHE A 525 -17.39 -8.20 -26.94
CA PHE A 525 -16.42 -9.15 -27.53
C PHE A 525 -16.16 -8.87 -29.01
N GLU A 526 -17.21 -8.76 -29.83
CA GLU A 526 -17.13 -8.47 -31.27
C GLU A 526 -16.31 -7.19 -31.57
N LYS A 527 -16.44 -6.18 -30.71
CA LYS A 527 -15.70 -4.92 -30.85
C LYS A 527 -14.22 -5.10 -30.48
N THR A 528 -13.93 -5.93 -29.49
CA THR A 528 -12.55 -6.28 -29.10
C THR A 528 -11.91 -7.16 -30.18
N LEU A 529 -12.66 -8.12 -30.74
CA LEU A 529 -12.20 -8.96 -31.85
C LEU A 529 -11.81 -8.12 -33.08
N SER A 530 -12.60 -7.10 -33.43
CA SER A 530 -12.24 -6.16 -34.52
C SER A 530 -10.89 -5.47 -34.25
N ASN A 531 -10.61 -5.07 -33.00
CA ASN A 531 -9.30 -4.49 -32.67
C ASN A 531 -8.16 -5.53 -32.72
N MET A 532 -8.42 -6.79 -32.36
CA MET A 532 -7.44 -7.85 -32.53
C MET A 532 -7.10 -8.07 -34.01
N GLN A 533 -8.07 -8.02 -34.91
CA GLN A 533 -7.85 -8.11 -36.36
C GLN A 533 -6.96 -6.96 -36.86
N GLU A 534 -7.11 -5.76 -36.31
CA GLU A 534 -6.27 -4.61 -36.65
C GLU A 534 -4.80 -4.79 -36.19
N VAL A 535 -4.60 -5.42 -35.01
CA VAL A 535 -3.28 -5.81 -34.50
C VAL A 535 -2.67 -6.89 -35.40
N ALA A 536 -3.44 -7.95 -35.70
CA ALA A 536 -3.01 -9.06 -36.56
C ALA A 536 -2.60 -8.60 -37.98
N ALA A 537 -3.34 -7.64 -38.56
CA ALA A 537 -3.04 -7.05 -39.88
C ALA A 537 -1.69 -6.30 -39.91
N ARG A 538 -1.07 -6.05 -38.75
CA ARG A 538 0.25 -5.41 -38.58
C ARG A 538 1.28 -6.36 -37.96
N GLU A 539 0.99 -7.66 -38.03
CA GLU A 539 1.88 -8.74 -37.55
C GLU A 539 2.15 -8.73 -36.04
N GLY A 540 1.37 -7.94 -35.24
CA GLY A 540 1.50 -7.87 -33.80
C GLY A 540 1.26 -9.23 -33.14
N LYS A 541 2.07 -9.59 -32.13
CA LYS A 541 2.04 -10.89 -31.43
C LYS A 541 0.92 -10.93 -30.40
N ILE A 542 -0.25 -11.39 -30.79
CA ILE A 542 -1.43 -11.43 -29.93
C ILE A 542 -1.34 -12.54 -28.89
N ILE A 543 -1.58 -12.20 -27.63
CA ILE A 543 -1.82 -13.11 -26.51
C ILE A 543 -3.25 -12.88 -26.06
N LEU A 544 -4.10 -13.89 -26.27
CA LEU A 544 -5.53 -13.78 -25.99
C LEU A 544 -5.87 -14.41 -24.63
N LEU A 545 -6.49 -13.62 -23.74
CA LEU A 545 -7.16 -14.08 -22.51
C LEU A 545 -8.66 -14.09 -22.78
N SER A 546 -9.29 -15.25 -22.82
CA SER A 546 -10.71 -15.36 -23.13
C SER A 546 -11.31 -16.62 -22.50
N ASP A 547 -12.64 -16.75 -22.54
CA ASP A 547 -13.33 -17.98 -22.21
C ASP A 547 -13.40 -18.96 -23.42
N PRO A 548 -13.93 -20.20 -23.26
CA PRO A 548 -13.95 -21.17 -24.35
C PRO A 548 -14.72 -20.71 -25.58
N GLN A 549 -15.75 -19.88 -25.42
CA GLN A 549 -16.51 -19.37 -26.54
C GLN A 549 -15.73 -18.29 -27.29
N GLY A 550 -15.20 -17.29 -26.58
CA GLY A 550 -14.40 -16.25 -27.22
C GLY A 550 -13.13 -16.80 -27.86
N ALA A 551 -12.50 -17.80 -27.25
CA ALA A 551 -11.34 -18.48 -27.84
C ALA A 551 -11.66 -19.19 -29.16
N ARG A 552 -12.87 -19.76 -29.33
CA ARG A 552 -13.32 -20.35 -30.59
C ARG A 552 -13.69 -19.32 -31.65
N GLU A 553 -14.37 -18.25 -31.23
CA GLU A 553 -14.83 -17.19 -32.14
C GLU A 553 -13.69 -16.26 -32.61
N ALA A 554 -12.59 -16.21 -31.89
CA ALA A 554 -11.43 -15.41 -32.26
C ALA A 554 -10.64 -16.07 -33.40
N HIS A 555 -11.08 -15.85 -34.64
CA HIS A 555 -10.42 -16.35 -35.85
C HIS A 555 -9.23 -15.45 -36.25
N VAL A 556 -8.24 -15.30 -35.35
CA VAL A 556 -6.97 -14.57 -35.58
C VAL A 556 -5.80 -15.43 -35.11
N ASP A 557 -4.68 -15.28 -35.76
CA ASP A 557 -3.44 -15.91 -35.32
C ASP A 557 -2.99 -15.30 -34.00
N THR A 558 -2.60 -16.16 -33.05
CA THR A 558 -2.20 -15.76 -31.71
C THR A 558 -0.92 -16.44 -31.30
N LEU A 559 -0.04 -15.71 -30.63
CA LEU A 559 1.15 -16.29 -29.98
C LEU A 559 0.75 -17.29 -28.88
N SER A 560 -0.28 -16.95 -28.12
CA SER A 560 -0.84 -17.82 -27.07
C SER A 560 -2.32 -17.53 -26.85
N ARG A 561 -3.07 -18.56 -26.41
CA ARG A 561 -4.47 -18.45 -25.97
C ARG A 561 -4.60 -19.00 -24.57
N LEU A 562 -4.85 -18.15 -23.60
CA LEU A 562 -5.15 -18.52 -22.22
C LEU A 562 -6.67 -18.61 -22.08
N THR A 563 -7.17 -19.84 -22.01
CA THR A 563 -8.61 -20.11 -21.94
C THR A 563 -9.06 -20.26 -20.49
N LEU A 564 -9.73 -19.26 -19.98
CA LEU A 564 -10.30 -19.22 -18.64
C LEU A 564 -11.67 -19.92 -18.61
N PRO A 565 -12.18 -20.32 -17.43
CA PRO A 565 -13.52 -20.89 -17.33
C PRO A 565 -14.60 -19.89 -17.78
N ALA A 566 -15.70 -20.40 -18.32
CA ALA A 566 -16.87 -19.59 -18.63
C ALA A 566 -17.51 -19.04 -17.34
N MET A 567 -17.84 -17.76 -17.32
CA MET A 567 -18.39 -17.10 -16.15
C MET A 567 -19.25 -15.89 -16.51
N PRO A 568 -20.15 -15.43 -15.62
CA PRO A 568 -20.85 -14.17 -15.82
C PRO A 568 -19.88 -12.98 -15.90
N ALA A 569 -20.13 -12.05 -16.83
CA ALA A 569 -19.27 -10.88 -17.06
C ALA A 569 -19.02 -10.02 -15.80
N THR A 570 -19.92 -10.07 -14.81
CA THR A 570 -19.79 -9.35 -13.55
C THR A 570 -18.56 -9.77 -12.75
N VAL A 571 -18.22 -11.06 -12.74
CA VAL A 571 -17.12 -11.61 -11.94
C VAL A 571 -15.82 -11.75 -12.74
N THR A 572 -15.85 -11.51 -14.03
CA THR A 572 -14.67 -11.54 -14.91
C THR A 572 -13.48 -10.76 -14.31
N PRO A 573 -13.63 -9.51 -13.80
CA PRO A 573 -12.49 -8.77 -13.27
C PRO A 573 -11.77 -9.46 -12.10
N LEU A 574 -12.51 -10.18 -11.25
CA LEU A 574 -11.93 -10.91 -10.13
C LEU A 574 -11.08 -12.10 -10.60
N VAL A 575 -11.57 -12.85 -11.59
CA VAL A 575 -10.92 -14.10 -12.04
C VAL A 575 -9.80 -13.81 -13.05
N TYR A 576 -10.01 -12.90 -13.99
CA TYR A 576 -9.00 -12.54 -15.00
C TYR A 576 -7.81 -11.76 -14.41
N ALA A 577 -7.91 -11.25 -13.18
CA ALA A 577 -6.78 -10.71 -12.43
C ALA A 577 -5.67 -11.76 -12.23
N ILE A 578 -6.01 -13.05 -12.06
CA ILE A 578 -5.05 -14.14 -11.83
C ILE A 578 -4.04 -14.26 -12.98
N PRO A 579 -4.45 -14.50 -14.25
CA PRO A 579 -3.50 -14.66 -15.33
C PRO A 579 -2.67 -13.40 -15.60
N VAL A 580 -3.22 -12.19 -15.45
CA VAL A 580 -2.42 -10.97 -15.66
C VAL A 580 -1.33 -10.80 -14.59
N GLN A 581 -1.61 -11.18 -13.35
CA GLN A 581 -0.62 -11.19 -12.26
C GLN A 581 0.44 -12.29 -12.47
N LEU A 582 0.04 -13.50 -12.86
CA LEU A 582 0.96 -14.61 -13.15
C LEU A 582 1.88 -14.29 -14.34
N ILE A 583 1.37 -13.65 -15.41
CA ILE A 583 2.17 -13.20 -16.56
C ILE A 583 3.28 -12.27 -16.07
N ALA A 584 2.95 -11.27 -15.27
CA ALA A 584 3.94 -10.34 -14.74
C ALA A 584 4.95 -11.05 -13.83
N TYR A 585 4.47 -11.90 -12.91
CA TYR A 585 5.30 -12.65 -11.97
C TYR A 585 6.32 -13.55 -12.68
N HIS A 586 5.87 -14.44 -13.57
CA HIS A 586 6.76 -15.38 -14.24
C HIS A 586 7.73 -14.68 -15.19
N THR A 587 7.29 -13.63 -15.89
CA THR A 587 8.18 -12.82 -16.73
C THR A 587 9.32 -12.21 -15.91
N ALA A 588 9.01 -11.57 -14.80
CA ALA A 588 10.01 -10.95 -13.93
C ALA A 588 10.94 -12.00 -13.27
N ALA A 589 10.39 -13.12 -12.81
CA ALA A 589 11.15 -14.19 -12.18
C ALA A 589 12.14 -14.83 -13.15
N LEU A 590 11.76 -15.06 -14.42
CA LEU A 590 12.63 -15.54 -15.48
C LEU A 590 13.75 -14.55 -15.83
N MET A 591 13.45 -13.24 -15.77
CA MET A 591 14.45 -12.18 -15.97
C MET A 591 15.38 -12.01 -14.75
N GLY A 592 15.23 -12.81 -13.69
CA GLY A 592 16.05 -12.75 -12.47
C GLY A 592 15.79 -11.48 -11.64
N LYS A 593 14.63 -10.85 -11.78
CA LYS A 593 14.25 -9.67 -11.00
C LYS A 593 13.77 -10.04 -9.60
N ASP A 594 13.94 -9.13 -8.66
CA ASP A 594 13.36 -9.26 -7.33
C ASP A 594 11.88 -8.86 -7.40
N VAL A 595 10.98 -9.84 -7.41
CA VAL A 595 9.54 -9.62 -7.56
C VAL A 595 8.87 -9.14 -6.28
N ASP A 596 9.45 -9.46 -5.10
CA ASP A 596 8.90 -9.04 -3.82
C ASP A 596 9.31 -7.61 -3.46
N GLN A 597 10.53 -7.21 -3.85
CA GLN A 597 11.12 -5.91 -3.56
C GLN A 597 11.74 -5.31 -4.84
N PRO A 598 10.92 -4.90 -5.82
CA PRO A 598 11.40 -4.30 -7.05
C PRO A 598 12.04 -2.93 -6.77
N ARG A 599 13.06 -2.58 -7.58
CA ARG A 599 13.81 -1.33 -7.38
C ARG A 599 12.91 -0.10 -7.40
N SER A 600 13.22 0.87 -6.54
CA SER A 600 12.58 2.19 -6.50
C SER A 600 11.07 2.19 -6.23
N LEU A 601 10.53 1.10 -5.69
CA LEU A 601 9.13 0.99 -5.29
C LEU A 601 9.02 0.73 -3.79
N ALA A 602 7.90 1.15 -3.22
CA ALA A 602 7.53 0.86 -1.83
C ALA A 602 6.09 0.35 -1.78
N LYS A 603 5.78 -0.55 -0.82
CA LYS A 603 4.45 -1.15 -0.66
C LYS A 603 3.36 -0.11 -0.44
N SER A 604 3.67 0.99 0.24
CA SER A 604 2.73 2.08 0.51
C SER A 604 3.47 3.42 0.49
N VAL A 605 2.88 4.42 -0.14
CA VAL A 605 3.42 5.79 -0.23
C VAL A 605 2.71 6.65 0.81
N THR A 606 3.42 6.98 1.91
CA THR A 606 2.91 7.78 3.03
C THR A 606 3.50 9.17 3.09
N VAL A 607 4.25 9.54 2.10
CA VAL A 607 4.83 10.86 1.91
C VAL A 607 4.50 11.36 0.52
N GLU A 608 4.50 12.65 0.38
CA GLU A 608 4.28 13.35 -0.87
C GLU A 608 5.58 13.61 -1.61
#